data_9c7c7af3c4b8866ef957485a0f5eb949
#
_entry.id   9c7c7af3c4b8866ef957485a0f5eb949
#
_cell.length_a   1.000
_cell.length_b   1.000
_cell.length_c   1.000
_cell.angle_alpha   90.00
_cell.angle_beta   90.00
_cell.angle_gamma   90.00
#
_symmetry.space_group_name_H-M   'P 1'
#
loop_
_entity.id
_entity.type
_entity.pdbx_description
1 polymer ?
#
loop_
_entity_poly.entity_id
_entity_poly.type
_entity_poly.pdbx_seq_one_letter_code
_entity_poly.pdbx_strand_id
1 'polypeptide(L)'
;MTTNGGKYNNGCVFSMKMDGSGYKDLHDFSVVTGANPFGALIYSGEKLFGTTFLGGANDNGCVFSIDTDGSSYKDILDFWNINGAQPYNDLTLSGSVLYGMTSSGGAKDSGCIFEIDTSGNNYKDLLDFNGTNGAEPYGSLIMSGNVLYGMTFRGGSSHNGSIFQIETNGSAYVNLYDFNGIDGANPQGSMTLSGNILYGMTSRGGISDSGCVFSIKTDGTGYKKLYDFNNLNGGIPTASLTLSGNKLYGMTFQGGVNNAGVIFLIDTDGTGFKKLYDFTNSANGNYPYGSSTISGGKLYGMASSMAPVTQGGVVFSFQDSLTGINELVTNKSISVYPNPSNGKFNVQLSETSSQLSVEVYNVLGEKVLSQLSTVNYPLSIDLVGNPPGVYFYRITDKQGSQIATGKLMIQK
;
A
#
# COMPACT_ATOMS: atom_id res chain seq x y z
N MET A 1 2.53 4.35 -12.81
CA MET A 1 2.66 5.57 -13.65
C MET A 1 4.06 6.14 -13.47
N THR A 2 4.50 6.97 -14.39
CA THR A 2 5.74 7.76 -14.25
C THR A 2 5.38 9.24 -14.24
N THR A 3 6.03 10.02 -13.39
CA THR A 3 5.79 11.47 -13.28
C THR A 3 6.31 12.25 -14.50
N ASN A 4 7.39 11.76 -15.10
CA ASN A 4 8.03 12.33 -16.28
C ASN A 4 8.27 11.23 -17.32
N GLY A 5 8.76 11.62 -18.49
CA GLY A 5 8.95 10.70 -19.62
C GLY A 5 7.67 10.54 -20.45
N GLY A 6 7.58 9.45 -21.20
CA GLY A 6 6.56 9.28 -22.22
C GLY A 6 6.79 10.22 -23.42
N LYS A 7 5.89 10.18 -24.38
CA LYS A 7 6.00 10.92 -25.65
C LYS A 7 6.14 12.43 -25.48
N TYR A 8 5.49 13.01 -24.47
CA TYR A 8 5.40 14.45 -24.24
C TYR A 8 6.18 14.91 -23.01
N ASN A 9 6.92 14.00 -22.35
CA ASN A 9 7.65 14.25 -21.11
C ASN A 9 6.77 14.69 -19.91
N ASN A 10 5.50 14.36 -19.94
CA ASN A 10 4.50 14.68 -18.90
C ASN A 10 4.10 13.45 -18.07
N GLY A 11 4.80 12.33 -18.23
CA GLY A 11 4.50 11.06 -17.60
C GLY A 11 3.67 10.14 -18.47
N CYS A 12 3.55 8.89 -18.02
CA CYS A 12 2.74 7.87 -18.70
C CYS A 12 2.10 6.88 -17.74
N VAL A 13 1.05 6.22 -18.22
CA VAL A 13 0.49 5.00 -17.63
C VAL A 13 1.08 3.81 -18.36
N PHE A 14 1.61 2.84 -17.65
CA PHE A 14 2.17 1.64 -18.24
C PHE A 14 1.74 0.38 -17.49
N SER A 15 1.82 -0.76 -18.15
CA SER A 15 1.71 -2.07 -17.55
C SER A 15 2.94 -2.91 -17.84
N MET A 16 3.25 -3.85 -16.95
CA MET A 16 4.31 -4.84 -17.13
C MET A 16 4.02 -6.07 -16.28
N LYS A 17 4.58 -7.20 -16.65
CA LYS A 17 4.51 -8.42 -15.84
C LYS A 17 5.44 -8.31 -14.63
N MET A 18 5.13 -9.09 -13.58
CA MET A 18 5.92 -9.12 -12.33
C MET A 18 7.36 -9.64 -12.52
N ASP A 19 7.65 -10.31 -13.63
CA ASP A 19 9.01 -10.74 -14.02
C ASP A 19 9.79 -9.65 -14.77
N GLY A 20 9.19 -8.46 -14.96
CA GLY A 20 9.77 -7.33 -15.67
C GLY A 20 9.58 -7.37 -17.19
N SER A 21 8.98 -8.43 -17.74
CA SER A 21 8.69 -8.55 -19.18
C SER A 21 7.35 -7.90 -19.55
N GLY A 22 7.06 -7.82 -20.84
CA GLY A 22 5.75 -7.42 -21.35
C GLY A 22 5.39 -5.96 -21.03
N TYR A 23 6.37 -5.06 -20.95
CA TYR A 23 6.11 -3.64 -20.84
C TYR A 23 5.19 -3.16 -21.98
N LYS A 24 4.16 -2.44 -21.61
CA LYS A 24 3.22 -1.81 -22.53
C LYS A 24 2.93 -0.39 -22.03
N ASP A 25 3.14 0.58 -22.87
CA ASP A 25 2.66 1.94 -22.66
C ASP A 25 1.15 1.95 -22.93
N LEU A 26 0.37 2.38 -21.95
CA LEU A 26 -1.08 2.46 -22.03
C LEU A 26 -1.57 3.85 -22.41
N HIS A 27 -0.89 4.91 -21.92
CA HIS A 27 -1.24 6.30 -22.21
C HIS A 27 -0.07 7.24 -21.90
N ASP A 28 0.27 8.09 -22.88
CA ASP A 28 1.19 9.20 -22.71
C ASP A 28 0.44 10.49 -22.36
N PHE A 29 0.70 11.05 -21.20
CA PHE A 29 0.09 12.32 -20.81
C PHE A 29 0.63 13.49 -21.64
N SER A 30 -0.28 14.38 -22.00
CA SER A 30 0.00 15.69 -22.58
C SER A 30 -0.56 16.78 -21.66
N VAL A 31 -0.13 18.02 -21.78
CA VAL A 31 -0.68 19.11 -20.96
C VAL A 31 -2.22 19.16 -20.99
N VAL A 32 -2.83 18.79 -22.11
CA VAL A 32 -4.29 18.78 -22.27
C VAL A 32 -4.96 17.61 -21.54
N THR A 33 -4.30 16.45 -21.47
CA THR A 33 -4.84 15.22 -20.83
C THR A 33 -4.31 15.04 -19.41
N GLY A 34 -3.66 16.04 -18.84
CA GLY A 34 -2.99 15.95 -17.55
C GLY A 34 -1.48 15.83 -17.68
N ALA A 35 -0.76 16.12 -16.60
CA ALA A 35 0.70 16.05 -16.54
C ALA A 35 1.16 15.69 -15.12
N ASN A 36 2.33 15.05 -15.04
CA ASN A 36 2.99 14.71 -13.79
C ASN A 36 2.10 13.93 -12.80
N PRO A 37 1.65 12.71 -13.13
CA PRO A 37 0.92 11.88 -12.19
C PRO A 37 1.85 11.41 -11.06
N PHE A 38 1.56 11.76 -9.82
CA PHE A 38 2.32 11.32 -8.64
C PHE A 38 1.66 10.14 -7.93
N GLY A 39 0.33 10.09 -7.89
CA GLY A 39 -0.43 9.06 -7.22
C GLY A 39 -0.35 7.68 -7.91
N ALA A 40 -0.79 6.65 -7.21
CA ALA A 40 -1.00 5.34 -7.77
C ALA A 40 -2.36 5.24 -8.48
N LEU A 41 -2.52 4.22 -9.32
CA LEU A 41 -3.80 3.91 -9.96
C LEU A 41 -4.66 3.07 -9.02
N ILE A 42 -5.95 3.36 -9.00
CA ILE A 42 -6.95 2.50 -8.37
C ILE A 42 -7.72 1.73 -9.45
N TYR A 43 -7.98 0.46 -9.18
CA TYR A 43 -8.66 -0.44 -10.10
C TYR A 43 -10.11 -0.67 -9.70
N SER A 44 -11.03 -0.56 -10.67
CA SER A 44 -12.45 -0.90 -10.48
C SER A 44 -13.04 -1.48 -11.78
N GLY A 45 -13.44 -2.72 -11.73
CA GLY A 45 -13.96 -3.43 -12.91
C GLY A 45 -12.88 -3.57 -13.99
N GLU A 46 -13.08 -2.97 -15.16
CA GLU A 46 -12.10 -2.98 -16.26
C GLU A 46 -11.37 -1.63 -16.40
N LYS A 47 -11.56 -0.72 -15.42
CA LYS A 47 -11.01 0.64 -15.45
C LYS A 47 -9.97 0.89 -14.37
N LEU A 48 -9.03 1.72 -14.72
CA LEU A 48 -8.06 2.35 -13.84
C LEU A 48 -8.44 3.81 -13.67
N PHE A 49 -8.34 4.31 -12.45
CA PHE A 49 -8.55 5.73 -12.12
C PHE A 49 -7.29 6.28 -11.49
N GLY A 50 -6.99 7.53 -11.77
CA GLY A 50 -5.83 8.21 -11.21
C GLY A 50 -5.98 9.71 -11.28
N THR A 51 -4.96 10.40 -10.77
CA THR A 51 -4.86 11.86 -10.76
C THR A 51 -3.60 12.31 -11.48
N THR A 52 -3.62 13.51 -12.05
CA THR A 52 -2.43 14.22 -12.52
C THR A 52 -2.26 15.51 -11.75
N PHE A 53 -1.02 15.86 -11.40
CA PHE A 53 -0.71 17.03 -10.59
C PHE A 53 -0.91 18.35 -11.35
N LEU A 54 -0.59 18.34 -12.64
CA LEU A 54 -0.72 19.48 -13.56
C LEU A 54 -1.48 19.06 -14.82
N GLY A 55 -1.64 19.98 -15.74
CA GLY A 55 -2.39 19.78 -16.99
C GLY A 55 -3.89 19.74 -16.76
N GLY A 56 -4.62 19.16 -17.72
CA GLY A 56 -6.07 19.30 -17.83
C GLY A 56 -6.45 20.68 -18.40
N ALA A 57 -7.76 20.98 -18.43
CA ALA A 57 -8.26 22.21 -19.05
C ALA A 57 -7.75 23.51 -18.39
N ASN A 58 -7.34 23.47 -17.13
CA ASN A 58 -6.97 24.65 -16.33
C ASN A 58 -5.53 24.60 -15.79
N ASP A 59 -4.73 23.61 -16.20
CA ASP A 59 -3.36 23.37 -15.72
C ASP A 59 -3.25 23.17 -14.19
N ASN A 60 -4.32 22.73 -13.56
CA ASN A 60 -4.43 22.48 -12.12
C ASN A 60 -4.54 20.99 -11.77
N GLY A 61 -4.31 20.13 -12.76
CA GLY A 61 -4.47 18.68 -12.65
C GLY A 61 -5.90 18.22 -12.91
N CYS A 62 -6.05 16.92 -13.03
CA CYS A 62 -7.32 16.27 -13.29
C CYS A 62 -7.46 14.92 -12.58
N VAL A 63 -8.69 14.42 -12.53
CA VAL A 63 -9.01 13.01 -12.29
C VAL A 63 -9.31 12.36 -13.63
N PHE A 64 -8.69 11.22 -13.91
CA PHE A 64 -8.90 10.51 -15.17
C PHE A 64 -9.34 9.06 -14.95
N SER A 65 -9.93 8.48 -15.98
CA SER A 65 -10.17 7.04 -16.11
C SER A 65 -9.59 6.52 -17.42
N ILE A 66 -9.16 5.27 -17.42
CA ILE A 66 -8.64 4.57 -18.59
C ILE A 66 -8.94 3.08 -18.47
N ASP A 67 -9.24 2.39 -19.56
CA ASP A 67 -9.42 0.94 -19.53
C ASP A 67 -8.06 0.23 -19.31
N THR A 68 -8.08 -0.95 -18.72
CA THR A 68 -6.85 -1.69 -18.37
C THR A 68 -6.01 -2.09 -19.60
N ASP A 69 -6.58 -2.03 -20.79
CA ASP A 69 -5.88 -2.27 -22.06
C ASP A 69 -5.25 -0.99 -22.65
N GLY A 70 -5.50 0.19 -22.04
CA GLY A 70 -5.04 1.49 -22.47
C GLY A 70 -6.01 2.24 -23.40
N SER A 71 -7.19 1.67 -23.66
CA SER A 71 -8.24 2.34 -24.45
C SER A 71 -9.11 3.24 -23.56
N SER A 72 -10.01 3.99 -24.21
CA SER A 72 -11.07 4.78 -23.54
C SER A 72 -10.57 5.74 -22.45
N TYR A 73 -9.38 6.36 -22.66
CA TYR A 73 -8.94 7.44 -21.78
C TYR A 73 -10.01 8.52 -21.71
N LYS A 74 -10.33 8.95 -20.50
CA LYS A 74 -11.28 10.05 -20.25
C LYS A 74 -10.81 10.86 -19.07
N ASP A 75 -10.72 12.16 -19.26
CA ASP A 75 -10.69 13.13 -18.19
C ASP A 75 -12.10 13.25 -17.60
N ILE A 76 -12.26 12.94 -16.33
CA ILE A 76 -13.56 12.91 -15.65
C ILE A 76 -13.78 14.10 -14.72
N LEU A 77 -12.71 14.82 -14.35
CA LEU A 77 -12.76 16.07 -13.60
C LEU A 77 -11.51 16.91 -13.84
N ASP A 78 -11.67 18.14 -14.31
CA ASP A 78 -10.63 19.17 -14.31
C ASP A 78 -10.71 20.04 -13.04
N PHE A 79 -9.56 20.22 -12.38
CA PHE A 79 -9.46 21.15 -11.26
C PHE A 79 -9.23 22.59 -11.74
N TRP A 80 -9.72 23.58 -10.98
CA TRP A 80 -9.63 25.00 -11.34
C TRP A 80 -9.58 25.96 -10.15
N ASN A 81 -8.75 25.65 -9.16
CA ASN A 81 -8.54 26.36 -7.90
C ASN A 81 -9.73 26.34 -6.93
N ILE A 82 -10.92 26.74 -7.34
CA ILE A 82 -12.08 26.80 -6.42
C ILE A 82 -12.50 25.40 -5.96
N ASN A 83 -12.45 24.40 -6.85
CA ASN A 83 -12.74 23.00 -6.53
C ASN A 83 -11.48 22.19 -6.19
N GLY A 84 -10.39 22.87 -5.83
CA GLY A 84 -9.09 22.26 -5.59
C GLY A 84 -8.13 22.42 -6.74
N ALA A 85 -6.86 22.12 -6.50
CA ALA A 85 -5.78 22.12 -7.46
C ALA A 85 -4.65 21.18 -7.02
N GLN A 86 -3.92 20.67 -8.00
CA GLN A 86 -2.71 19.90 -7.76
C GLN A 86 -2.95 18.67 -6.88
N PRO A 87 -3.80 17.72 -7.30
CA PRO A 87 -3.95 16.44 -6.60
C PRO A 87 -2.62 15.66 -6.69
N TYR A 88 -2.07 15.35 -5.54
CA TYR A 88 -0.74 14.72 -5.44
C TYR A 88 -0.81 13.23 -5.16
N ASN A 89 -1.96 12.75 -4.75
CA ASN A 89 -2.17 11.48 -4.07
C ASN A 89 -3.07 10.52 -4.87
N ASP A 90 -3.19 9.30 -4.33
CA ASP A 90 -4.07 8.28 -4.87
C ASP A 90 -5.53 8.61 -4.53
N LEU A 91 -6.44 8.12 -5.33
CA LEU A 91 -7.86 8.11 -5.01
C LEU A 91 -8.20 6.96 -4.06
N THR A 92 -9.27 7.11 -3.30
CA THR A 92 -9.85 6.05 -2.47
C THR A 92 -11.23 5.71 -3.03
N LEU A 93 -11.47 4.43 -3.32
CA LEU A 93 -12.72 3.97 -3.93
C LEU A 93 -13.64 3.31 -2.91
N SER A 94 -14.92 3.70 -2.92
CA SER A 94 -15.99 3.02 -2.19
C SER A 94 -17.21 2.85 -3.10
N GLY A 95 -17.51 1.62 -3.48
CA GLY A 95 -18.56 1.35 -4.46
C GLY A 95 -18.26 2.04 -5.80
N SER A 96 -19.06 3.01 -6.18
CA SER A 96 -18.88 3.84 -7.38
C SER A 96 -18.39 5.26 -7.08
N VAL A 97 -17.99 5.56 -5.85
CA VAL A 97 -17.53 6.88 -5.43
C VAL A 97 -16.02 6.88 -5.21
N LEU A 98 -15.34 7.85 -5.80
CA LEU A 98 -13.93 8.15 -5.65
C LEU A 98 -13.79 9.32 -4.67
N TYR A 99 -12.95 9.16 -3.66
CA TYR A 99 -12.55 10.20 -2.72
C TYR A 99 -11.09 10.57 -2.98
N GLY A 100 -10.78 11.85 -2.93
CA GLY A 100 -9.43 12.35 -3.12
C GLY A 100 -9.18 13.64 -2.36
N MET A 101 -7.94 14.08 -2.41
CA MET A 101 -7.53 15.37 -1.86
C MET A 101 -6.73 16.15 -2.91
N THR A 102 -6.74 17.46 -2.81
CA THR A 102 -5.86 18.35 -3.59
C THR A 102 -4.90 19.05 -2.64
N SER A 103 -3.67 19.29 -3.07
CA SER A 103 -2.67 19.92 -2.21
C SER A 103 -2.78 21.45 -2.18
N SER A 104 -3.47 22.05 -3.12
CA SER A 104 -3.76 23.48 -3.18
C SER A 104 -5.17 23.73 -3.73
N GLY A 105 -5.53 24.99 -3.90
CA GLY A 105 -6.90 25.37 -4.23
C GLY A 105 -7.86 25.24 -3.05
N GLY A 106 -9.16 25.21 -3.34
CA GLY A 106 -10.20 25.37 -2.34
C GLY A 106 -10.32 26.82 -1.84
N ALA A 107 -11.21 27.07 -0.89
CA ALA A 107 -11.54 28.44 -0.44
C ALA A 107 -10.36 29.21 0.17
N LYS A 108 -9.28 28.54 0.60
CA LYS A 108 -8.10 29.13 1.27
C LYS A 108 -6.77 28.77 0.62
N ASP A 109 -6.82 28.20 -0.58
CA ASP A 109 -5.63 27.74 -1.30
C ASP A 109 -4.74 26.80 -0.45
N SER A 110 -5.37 26.00 0.37
CA SER A 110 -4.71 25.05 1.30
C SER A 110 -5.04 23.59 0.99
N GLY A 111 -5.73 23.36 -0.14
CA GLY A 111 -6.23 22.08 -0.57
C GLY A 111 -7.63 21.77 -0.04
N CYS A 112 -8.23 20.74 -0.59
CA CYS A 112 -9.56 20.28 -0.20
C CYS A 112 -9.66 18.74 -0.21
N ILE A 113 -10.73 18.22 0.39
CA ILE A 113 -11.18 16.84 0.26
C ILE A 113 -12.40 16.84 -0.66
N PHE A 114 -12.42 15.97 -1.65
CA PHE A 114 -13.52 15.88 -2.60
C PHE A 114 -14.03 14.45 -2.76
N GLU A 115 -15.28 14.34 -3.24
CA GLU A 115 -15.82 13.11 -3.81
C GLU A 115 -16.30 13.35 -5.25
N ILE A 116 -16.25 12.28 -6.06
CA ILE A 116 -16.81 12.23 -7.41
C ILE A 116 -17.18 10.79 -7.73
N ASP A 117 -18.21 10.55 -8.51
CA ASP A 117 -18.50 9.19 -8.94
C ASP A 117 -17.55 8.73 -10.09
N THR A 118 -17.46 7.41 -10.28
CA THR A 118 -16.60 6.82 -11.33
C THR A 118 -17.02 7.17 -12.76
N SER A 119 -18.18 7.79 -12.95
CA SER A 119 -18.65 8.31 -14.25
C SER A 119 -18.21 9.76 -14.53
N GLY A 120 -17.69 10.45 -13.49
CA GLY A 120 -17.30 11.86 -13.54
C GLY A 120 -18.44 12.83 -13.20
N ASN A 121 -19.49 12.34 -12.56
CA ASN A 121 -20.62 13.18 -12.10
C ASN A 121 -20.61 13.31 -10.58
N ASN A 122 -21.54 14.13 -10.06
CA ASN A 122 -21.78 14.28 -8.63
C ASN A 122 -20.55 14.70 -7.81
N TYR A 123 -19.69 15.55 -8.42
CA TYR A 123 -18.60 16.16 -7.67
C TYR A 123 -19.14 16.91 -6.45
N LYS A 124 -18.48 16.73 -5.30
CA LYS A 124 -18.70 17.53 -4.10
C LYS A 124 -17.37 17.85 -3.45
N ASP A 125 -17.23 19.07 -2.99
CA ASP A 125 -16.26 19.48 -2.02
C ASP A 125 -16.77 19.08 -0.63
N LEU A 126 -16.01 18.22 0.05
CA LEU A 126 -16.36 17.72 1.39
C LEU A 126 -15.77 18.61 2.48
N LEU A 127 -14.59 19.19 2.25
CA LEU A 127 -13.89 20.04 3.20
C LEU A 127 -12.80 20.87 2.51
N ASP A 128 -12.80 22.18 2.76
CA ASP A 128 -11.65 23.05 2.49
C ASP A 128 -10.69 23.11 3.68
N PHE A 129 -9.42 22.86 3.44
CA PHE A 129 -8.39 23.14 4.43
C PHE A 129 -8.12 24.64 4.54
N ASN A 130 -7.73 25.10 5.73
CA ASN A 130 -7.59 26.54 6.01
C ASN A 130 -6.35 26.89 6.87
N GLY A 131 -5.42 25.97 6.98
CA GLY A 131 -4.23 26.09 7.83
C GLY A 131 -4.48 25.67 9.27
N THR A 132 -5.58 26.05 9.90
CA THR A 132 -5.89 25.63 11.28
C THR A 132 -6.31 24.16 11.35
N ASN A 133 -7.14 23.71 10.39
CA ASN A 133 -7.56 22.32 10.27
C ASN A 133 -6.61 21.49 9.38
N GLY A 134 -5.42 22.01 9.08
CA GLY A 134 -4.47 21.39 8.17
C GLY A 134 -4.31 22.17 6.86
N ALA A 135 -3.27 21.83 6.11
CA ALA A 135 -2.97 22.38 4.78
C ALA A 135 -2.08 21.42 3.97
N GLU A 136 -2.15 21.53 2.66
CA GLU A 136 -1.28 20.82 1.73
C GLU A 136 -1.27 19.29 1.98
N PRO A 137 -2.40 18.57 1.85
CA PRO A 137 -2.39 17.11 2.01
C PRO A 137 -1.69 16.46 0.81
N TYR A 138 -0.62 15.72 1.07
CA TYR A 138 0.12 14.98 0.03
C TYR A 138 -0.14 13.47 0.05
N GLY A 139 -0.55 12.90 1.18
CA GLY A 139 -0.92 11.49 1.29
C GLY A 139 -2.36 11.22 0.85
N SER A 140 -2.68 9.98 0.57
CA SER A 140 -4.02 9.54 0.20
C SER A 140 -4.91 9.34 1.42
N LEU A 141 -6.21 9.40 1.21
CA LEU A 141 -7.18 9.01 2.22
C LEU A 141 -7.18 7.49 2.43
N ILE A 142 -7.38 7.05 3.65
CA ILE A 142 -7.69 5.66 3.96
C ILE A 142 -9.09 5.57 4.57
N MET A 143 -9.85 4.54 4.22
CA MET A 143 -11.24 4.42 4.62
C MET A 143 -11.45 3.23 5.56
N SER A 144 -12.30 3.45 6.59
CA SER A 144 -12.82 2.39 7.46
C SER A 144 -14.31 2.62 7.69
N GLY A 145 -15.14 1.75 7.16
CA GLY A 145 -16.58 1.96 7.14
C GLY A 145 -16.95 3.23 6.35
N ASN A 146 -17.61 4.18 6.99
CA ASN A 146 -17.98 5.48 6.43
C ASN A 146 -17.05 6.62 6.90
N VAL A 147 -15.89 6.33 7.45
CA VAL A 147 -14.92 7.32 7.92
C VAL A 147 -13.67 7.29 7.05
N LEU A 148 -13.26 8.47 6.60
CA LEU A 148 -12.02 8.73 5.89
C LEU A 148 -10.99 9.28 6.88
N TYR A 149 -9.75 8.79 6.81
CA TYR A 149 -8.61 9.26 7.59
C TYR A 149 -7.56 9.80 6.64
N GLY A 150 -6.93 10.89 6.99
CA GLY A 150 -5.89 11.51 6.19
C GLY A 150 -4.88 12.28 7.03
N MET A 151 -3.85 12.76 6.36
CA MET A 151 -2.83 13.63 6.94
C MET A 151 -2.66 14.89 6.09
N THR A 152 -2.29 15.98 6.73
CA THR A 152 -1.87 17.20 6.04
C THR A 152 -0.38 17.44 6.27
N PHE A 153 0.32 17.90 5.23
CA PHE A 153 1.76 18.18 5.30
C PHE A 153 2.08 19.38 6.18
N ARG A 154 1.20 20.37 6.18
CA ARG A 154 1.29 21.60 6.97
C ARG A 154 0.00 21.86 7.73
N GLY A 155 -0.02 22.98 8.43
CA GLY A 155 -1.15 23.38 9.25
C GLY A 155 -1.18 22.66 10.60
N GLY A 156 -2.33 22.73 11.27
CA GLY A 156 -2.45 22.35 12.68
C GLY A 156 -1.84 23.38 13.61
N SER A 157 -1.83 23.11 14.91
CA SER A 157 -1.41 24.05 15.96
C SER A 157 0.07 24.49 15.88
N SER A 158 0.93 23.64 15.29
CA SER A 158 2.38 23.88 15.18
C SER A 158 2.87 24.03 13.74
N HIS A 159 1.97 24.09 12.78
CA HIS A 159 2.26 24.14 11.33
C HIS A 159 3.10 22.96 10.80
N ASN A 160 3.19 21.86 11.54
CA ASN A 160 3.96 20.67 11.20
C ASN A 160 3.10 19.55 10.58
N GLY A 161 1.85 19.86 10.27
CA GLY A 161 0.87 18.92 9.75
C GLY A 161 0.03 18.27 10.86
N SER A 162 -1.02 17.60 10.45
CA SER A 162 -2.00 16.98 11.35
C SER A 162 -2.49 15.63 10.79
N ILE A 163 -3.09 14.84 11.67
CA ILE A 163 -3.87 13.65 11.35
C ILE A 163 -5.33 13.98 11.58
N PHE A 164 -6.20 13.65 10.67
CA PHE A 164 -7.62 13.94 10.76
C PHE A 164 -8.50 12.74 10.39
N GLN A 165 -9.77 12.83 10.78
CA GLN A 165 -10.84 12.01 10.25
C GLN A 165 -12.01 12.88 9.80
N ILE A 166 -12.80 12.36 8.85
CA ILE A 166 -14.04 12.97 8.36
C ILE A 166 -14.97 11.86 7.88
N GLU A 167 -16.26 12.02 8.03
CA GLU A 167 -17.22 11.09 7.42
C GLU A 167 -17.25 11.25 5.89
N THR A 168 -17.59 10.17 5.19
CA THR A 168 -17.70 10.15 3.72
C THR A 168 -18.70 11.15 3.14
N ASN A 169 -19.64 11.65 3.93
CA ASN A 169 -20.59 12.69 3.55
C ASN A 169 -20.08 14.13 3.77
N GLY A 170 -18.84 14.30 4.27
CA GLY A 170 -18.24 15.60 4.58
C GLY A 170 -18.55 16.13 5.99
N SER A 171 -19.31 15.38 6.81
CA SER A 171 -19.60 15.78 8.18
C SER A 171 -18.57 15.24 9.19
N ALA A 172 -18.70 15.66 10.44
CA ALA A 172 -17.92 15.14 11.58
C ALA A 172 -16.39 15.15 11.38
N TYR A 173 -15.87 16.24 10.79
CA TYR A 173 -14.42 16.45 10.77
C TYR A 173 -13.87 16.53 12.21
N VAL A 174 -12.82 15.76 12.48
CA VAL A 174 -12.08 15.78 13.75
C VAL A 174 -10.58 15.82 13.47
N ASN A 175 -9.90 16.79 14.05
CA ASN A 175 -8.45 16.76 14.14
C ASN A 175 -8.06 15.73 15.22
N LEU A 176 -7.40 14.65 14.84
CA LEU A 176 -7.00 13.57 15.74
C LEU A 176 -5.66 13.85 16.41
N TYR A 177 -4.74 14.54 15.72
CA TYR A 177 -3.40 14.80 16.21
C TYR A 177 -2.71 15.92 15.42
N ASP A 178 -2.05 16.83 16.12
CA ASP A 178 -1.15 17.84 15.54
C ASP A 178 0.30 17.49 15.82
N PHE A 179 1.12 17.39 14.78
CA PHE A 179 2.55 17.16 14.95
C PHE A 179 3.26 18.41 15.49
N ASN A 180 4.20 18.21 16.42
CA ASN A 180 4.90 19.29 17.12
C ASN A 180 6.39 19.41 16.78
N GLY A 181 6.87 18.62 15.83
CA GLY A 181 8.28 18.55 15.42
C GLY A 181 9.09 17.50 16.19
N ILE A 182 8.94 17.37 17.50
CA ILE A 182 9.67 16.37 18.31
C ILE A 182 9.14 14.95 18.04
N ASP A 183 7.84 14.82 17.86
CA ASP A 183 7.16 13.56 17.57
C ASP A 183 6.95 13.31 16.08
N GLY A 184 7.44 14.20 15.22
CA GLY A 184 7.34 14.17 13.77
C GLY A 184 6.85 15.48 13.20
N ALA A 185 7.05 15.68 11.90
CA ALA A 185 6.61 16.83 11.13
C ALA A 185 6.46 16.49 9.65
N ASN A 186 5.59 17.20 8.97
CA ASN A 186 5.44 17.17 7.53
C ASN A 186 5.22 15.76 6.95
N PRO A 187 4.15 15.03 7.33
CA PRO A 187 3.83 13.74 6.75
C PRO A 187 3.50 13.89 5.26
N GLN A 188 4.06 13.02 4.42
CA GLN A 188 3.85 13.04 2.96
C GLN A 188 3.13 11.80 2.45
N GLY A 189 3.48 10.62 2.95
CA GLY A 189 2.85 9.37 2.57
C GLY A 189 1.46 9.20 3.17
N SER A 190 0.77 8.16 2.75
CA SER A 190 -0.53 7.79 3.30
C SER A 190 -0.36 6.94 4.57
N MET A 191 -1.38 6.91 5.40
CA MET A 191 -1.44 5.98 6.53
C MET A 191 -1.79 4.57 6.08
N THR A 192 -1.47 3.60 6.91
CA THR A 192 -1.85 2.19 6.75
C THR A 192 -2.68 1.78 7.96
N LEU A 193 -3.85 1.19 7.72
CA LEU A 193 -4.79 0.79 8.78
C LEU A 193 -4.65 -0.70 9.09
N SER A 194 -4.61 -1.04 10.37
CA SER A 194 -4.72 -2.40 10.88
C SER A 194 -5.62 -2.44 12.10
N GLY A 195 -6.78 -3.06 11.96
CA GLY A 195 -7.81 -3.00 12.99
C GLY A 195 -8.23 -1.56 13.30
N ASN A 196 -7.98 -1.10 14.51
CA ASN A 196 -8.23 0.28 14.95
C ASN A 196 -6.94 1.11 15.12
N ILE A 197 -5.83 0.71 14.50
CA ILE A 197 -4.55 1.41 14.57
C ILE A 197 -4.15 1.89 13.18
N LEU A 198 -3.84 3.17 13.09
CA LEU A 198 -3.26 3.84 11.94
C LEU A 198 -1.75 3.90 12.13
N TYR A 199 -0.99 3.53 11.10
CA TYR A 199 0.46 3.63 11.03
C TYR A 199 0.84 4.61 9.95
N GLY A 200 1.83 5.45 10.19
CA GLY A 200 2.29 6.41 9.22
C GLY A 200 3.74 6.83 9.44
N MET A 201 4.21 7.70 8.56
CA MET A 201 5.54 8.28 8.63
C MET A 201 5.46 9.80 8.47
N THR A 202 6.41 10.48 9.09
CA THR A 202 6.64 11.91 8.87
C THR A 202 7.97 12.11 8.15
N SER A 203 8.04 13.04 7.20
CA SER A 203 9.27 13.27 6.42
C SER A 203 10.31 14.10 7.16
N ARG A 204 9.88 14.81 8.20
CA ARG A 204 10.70 15.67 9.05
C ARG A 204 10.37 15.40 10.51
N GLY A 205 11.05 16.16 11.39
CA GLY A 205 10.89 16.03 12.83
C GLY A 205 11.58 14.80 13.38
N GLY A 206 11.27 14.47 14.65
CA GLY A 206 12.02 13.50 15.41
C GLY A 206 13.35 14.07 15.93
N ILE A 207 14.16 13.23 16.56
CA ILE A 207 15.41 13.67 17.24
C ILE A 207 16.42 14.28 16.25
N SER A 208 16.47 13.79 15.02
CA SER A 208 17.46 14.18 14.00
C SER A 208 16.85 14.94 12.82
N ASP A 209 15.61 15.40 12.93
CA ASP A 209 14.85 16.03 11.84
C ASP A 209 14.85 15.21 10.53
N SER A 210 14.93 13.90 10.67
CA SER A 210 15.01 12.95 9.53
C SER A 210 13.72 12.17 9.33
N GLY A 211 12.68 12.52 10.11
CA GLY A 211 11.39 11.87 10.11
C GLY A 211 11.29 10.71 11.08
N CYS A 212 10.09 10.20 11.24
CA CYS A 212 9.81 9.09 12.14
C CYS A 212 8.72 8.17 11.60
N VAL A 213 8.62 6.98 12.19
CA VAL A 213 7.47 6.06 12.07
C VAL A 213 6.61 6.22 13.30
N PHE A 214 5.30 6.26 13.15
CA PHE A 214 4.35 6.40 14.25
C PHE A 214 3.16 5.45 14.13
N SER A 215 2.45 5.30 15.24
CA SER A 215 1.12 4.70 15.30
C SER A 215 0.18 5.57 16.14
N ILE A 216 -1.12 5.50 15.82
CA ILE A 216 -2.19 6.16 16.56
C ILE A 216 -3.47 5.35 16.40
N LYS A 217 -4.34 5.34 17.40
CA LYS A 217 -5.66 4.72 17.24
C LYS A 217 -6.57 5.59 16.36
N THR A 218 -7.55 4.95 15.73
CA THR A 218 -8.57 5.63 14.90
C THR A 218 -9.41 6.64 15.69
N ASP A 219 -9.46 6.56 17.02
CA ASP A 219 -10.11 7.53 17.90
C ASP A 219 -9.21 8.73 18.30
N GLY A 220 -7.99 8.82 17.76
CA GLY A 220 -7.01 9.87 18.05
C GLY A 220 -6.22 9.65 19.34
N THR A 221 -6.49 8.58 20.09
CA THR A 221 -5.74 8.30 21.33
C THR A 221 -4.51 7.43 21.07
N GLY A 222 -3.61 7.35 22.05
CA GLY A 222 -2.51 6.41 22.05
C GLY A 222 -1.47 6.66 20.95
N TYR A 223 -1.25 7.92 20.56
CA TYR A 223 -0.13 8.25 19.67
C TYR A 223 1.17 7.69 20.26
N LYS A 224 1.93 7.01 19.41
CA LYS A 224 3.22 6.44 19.76
C LYS A 224 4.20 6.64 18.60
N LYS A 225 5.34 7.27 18.90
CA LYS A 225 6.46 7.27 17.98
C LYS A 225 7.15 5.91 18.07
N LEU A 226 7.15 5.15 16.98
CA LEU A 226 7.71 3.81 16.91
C LEU A 226 9.20 3.83 16.62
N TYR A 227 9.66 4.80 15.79
CA TYR A 227 11.04 4.87 15.36
C TYR A 227 11.42 6.28 14.91
N ASP A 228 12.65 6.72 15.24
CA ASP A 228 13.28 7.95 14.74
C ASP A 228 14.36 7.62 13.68
N PHE A 229 14.26 8.22 12.51
CA PHE A 229 15.33 8.15 11.53
C PHE A 229 16.47 9.12 11.88
N ASN A 230 17.70 8.79 11.46
CA ASN A 230 18.92 9.59 11.77
C ASN A 230 19.86 9.75 10.57
N ASN A 231 19.33 9.70 9.37
CA ASN A 231 20.02 9.67 8.08
C ASN A 231 20.87 8.39 7.82
N LEU A 232 21.60 7.86 8.79
CA LEU A 232 22.39 6.63 8.60
C LEU A 232 21.49 5.40 8.41
N ASN A 233 20.36 5.38 9.06
CA ASN A 233 19.36 4.31 8.97
C ASN A 233 18.20 4.63 8.04
N GLY A 234 18.25 5.76 7.35
CA GLY A 234 17.22 6.31 6.48
C GLY A 234 16.88 7.75 6.87
N GLY A 235 16.24 8.47 5.96
CA GLY A 235 15.79 9.84 6.20
C GLY A 235 14.78 10.30 5.15
N ILE A 236 13.96 11.25 5.53
CA ILE A 236 12.91 11.82 4.67
C ILE A 236 12.03 10.73 4.04
N PRO A 237 11.32 9.91 4.84
CA PRO A 237 10.34 8.98 4.29
C PRO A 237 9.19 9.76 3.66
N THR A 238 8.94 9.54 2.37
CA THR A 238 7.89 10.20 1.59
C THR A 238 6.78 9.24 1.18
N ALA A 239 7.06 7.95 1.25
CA ALA A 239 6.15 6.87 0.86
C ALA A 239 5.24 6.42 1.99
N SER A 240 4.28 5.55 1.68
CA SER A 240 3.43 4.89 2.67
C SER A 240 4.07 3.59 3.18
N LEU A 241 3.68 3.17 4.37
CA LEU A 241 4.06 1.87 4.91
C LEU A 241 3.23 0.76 4.26
N THR A 242 3.84 -0.39 4.04
CA THR A 242 3.17 -1.60 3.58
C THR A 242 3.13 -2.61 4.71
N LEU A 243 1.92 -2.99 5.14
CA LEU A 243 1.72 -3.95 6.23
C LEU A 243 1.71 -5.39 5.71
N SER A 244 2.43 -6.28 6.38
CA SER A 244 2.37 -7.73 6.16
C SER A 244 2.50 -8.45 7.50
N GLY A 245 1.41 -9.07 7.94
CA GLY A 245 1.32 -9.65 9.28
C GLY A 245 1.52 -8.57 10.36
N ASN A 246 2.51 -8.76 11.22
CA ASN A 246 2.92 -7.79 12.24
C ASN A 246 4.12 -6.91 11.81
N LYS A 247 4.45 -6.87 10.52
CA LYS A 247 5.59 -6.12 10.00
C LYS A 247 5.15 -4.98 9.09
N LEU A 248 5.76 -3.84 9.28
CA LEU A 248 5.64 -2.65 8.45
C LEU A 248 6.90 -2.53 7.60
N TYR A 249 6.73 -2.52 6.30
CA TYR A 249 7.80 -2.27 5.33
C TYR A 249 7.68 -0.83 4.86
N GLY A 250 8.81 -0.15 4.76
CA GLY A 250 8.84 1.22 4.28
C GLY A 250 10.11 1.53 3.50
N MET A 251 10.07 2.68 2.86
CA MET A 251 11.21 3.24 2.16
C MET A 251 11.45 4.68 2.62
N THR A 252 12.70 5.10 2.59
CA THR A 252 13.07 6.50 2.80
C THR A 252 13.66 7.09 1.53
N PHE A 253 13.31 8.34 1.24
CA PHE A 253 13.81 9.04 0.05
C PHE A 253 15.32 9.30 0.12
N GLN A 254 15.84 9.61 1.30
CA GLN A 254 17.24 9.90 1.56
C GLN A 254 17.80 9.02 2.69
N GLY A 255 19.05 9.27 3.03
CA GLY A 255 19.74 8.54 4.08
C GLY A 255 20.31 7.20 3.58
N GLY A 256 20.76 6.38 4.54
CA GLY A 256 21.57 5.20 4.26
C GLY A 256 23.02 5.54 3.96
N VAL A 257 23.82 4.51 3.63
CA VAL A 257 25.27 4.65 3.40
C VAL A 257 25.60 5.61 2.26
N ASN A 258 24.74 5.66 1.23
CA ASN A 258 24.98 6.46 0.04
C ASN A 258 24.10 7.72 -0.03
N ASN A 259 23.35 8.02 1.02
CA ASN A 259 22.33 9.08 1.05
C ASN A 259 21.33 8.98 -0.12
N ALA A 260 21.03 7.79 -0.57
CA ALA A 260 20.18 7.49 -1.73
C ALA A 260 18.85 6.81 -1.38
N GLY A 261 18.57 6.70 -0.08
CA GLY A 261 17.40 6.04 0.48
C GLY A 261 17.65 4.61 0.91
N VAL A 262 16.73 4.08 1.68
CA VAL A 262 16.78 2.70 2.18
C VAL A 262 15.43 2.00 2.06
N ILE A 263 15.46 0.66 2.03
CA ILE A 263 14.30 -0.18 2.36
C ILE A 263 14.49 -0.66 3.79
N PHE A 264 13.45 -0.59 4.61
CA PHE A 264 13.47 -1.05 6.00
C PHE A 264 12.22 -1.86 6.35
N LEU A 265 12.31 -2.60 7.44
CA LEU A 265 11.15 -3.16 8.14
C LEU A 265 11.21 -2.80 9.62
N ILE A 266 10.03 -2.79 10.25
CA ILE A 266 9.85 -2.64 11.68
C ILE A 266 8.60 -3.40 12.11
N ASP A 267 8.58 -3.94 13.32
CA ASP A 267 7.38 -4.57 13.85
C ASP A 267 6.33 -3.52 14.24
N THR A 268 5.06 -3.88 14.18
CA THR A 268 3.94 -2.96 14.47
C THR A 268 3.96 -2.39 15.90
N ASP A 269 4.71 -3.00 16.82
CA ASP A 269 4.92 -2.50 18.18
C ASP A 269 6.09 -1.50 18.32
N GLY A 270 6.87 -1.31 17.23
CA GLY A 270 8.04 -0.43 17.15
C GLY A 270 9.36 -1.12 17.47
N THR A 271 9.35 -2.43 17.70
CA THR A 271 10.58 -3.21 17.89
C THR A 271 11.10 -3.76 16.55
N GLY A 272 12.23 -4.43 16.57
CA GLY A 272 12.74 -5.18 15.42
C GLY A 272 13.08 -4.35 14.19
N PHE A 273 13.35 -3.03 14.32
CA PHE A 273 13.79 -2.23 13.18
C PHE A 273 14.99 -2.85 12.49
N LYS A 274 14.90 -2.99 11.18
CA LYS A 274 15.97 -3.52 10.36
C LYS A 274 16.03 -2.78 9.04
N LYS A 275 17.21 -2.26 8.72
CA LYS A 275 17.54 -1.79 7.38
C LYS A 275 17.78 -2.99 6.48
N LEU A 276 17.02 -3.13 5.42
CA LEU A 276 17.04 -4.28 4.50
C LEU A 276 17.94 -4.03 3.30
N TYR A 277 17.94 -2.79 2.79
CA TYR A 277 18.68 -2.42 1.59
C TYR A 277 19.07 -0.94 1.64
N ASP A 278 20.30 -0.63 1.24
CA ASP A 278 20.74 0.74 0.95
C ASP A 278 20.73 0.95 -0.56
N PHE A 279 19.97 1.92 -1.04
CA PHE A 279 20.04 2.32 -2.43
C PHE A 279 21.42 2.92 -2.74
N THR A 280 21.87 2.72 -3.97
CA THR A 280 23.14 3.26 -4.43
C THR A 280 22.89 4.22 -5.59
N ASN A 281 23.75 5.22 -5.75
CA ASN A 281 23.70 6.13 -6.90
C ASN A 281 24.14 5.43 -8.20
N SER A 282 23.57 4.27 -8.49
CA SER A 282 23.92 3.38 -9.59
C SER A 282 22.67 3.03 -10.42
N ALA A 283 22.85 2.17 -11.43
CA ALA A 283 21.77 1.67 -12.30
C ALA A 283 20.61 0.99 -11.57
N ASN A 284 20.74 0.66 -10.28
CA ASN A 284 19.70 0.02 -9.46
C ASN A 284 18.69 1.03 -8.89
N GLY A 285 18.77 2.29 -9.28
CA GLY A 285 17.89 3.37 -8.79
C GLY A 285 18.37 3.99 -7.48
N ASN A 286 17.82 5.15 -7.19
CA ASN A 286 18.01 5.90 -5.96
C ASN A 286 16.74 6.70 -5.67
N TYR A 287 16.64 7.27 -4.47
CA TYR A 287 15.55 8.14 -4.07
C TYR A 287 14.17 7.50 -4.33
N PRO A 288 13.83 6.36 -3.70
CA PRO A 288 12.51 5.77 -3.83
C PRO A 288 11.46 6.74 -3.31
N TYR A 289 10.45 7.03 -4.13
CA TYR A 289 9.46 8.06 -3.82
C TYR A 289 8.06 7.47 -3.58
N GLY A 290 7.64 6.51 -4.39
CA GLY A 290 6.34 5.89 -4.30
C GLY A 290 6.26 4.77 -3.26
N SER A 291 5.05 4.38 -2.91
CA SER A 291 4.79 3.28 -1.98
C SER A 291 5.14 1.94 -2.61
N SER A 292 5.50 0.99 -1.76
CA SER A 292 5.76 -0.39 -2.17
C SER A 292 4.49 -1.24 -2.09
N THR A 293 4.50 -2.37 -2.79
CA THR A 293 3.48 -3.41 -2.67
C THR A 293 4.13 -4.77 -2.47
N ILE A 294 3.45 -5.67 -1.76
CA ILE A 294 3.94 -7.04 -1.51
C ILE A 294 3.09 -8.02 -2.30
N SER A 295 3.74 -8.88 -3.07
CA SER A 295 3.09 -9.98 -3.78
C SER A 295 4.05 -11.16 -3.89
N GLY A 296 3.56 -12.38 -3.62
CA GLY A 296 4.37 -13.60 -3.70
C GLY A 296 5.62 -13.57 -2.80
N GLY A 297 5.56 -12.92 -1.63
CA GLY A 297 6.69 -12.80 -0.70
C GLY A 297 7.81 -11.84 -1.18
N LYS A 298 7.56 -11.05 -2.21
CA LYS A 298 8.46 -10.00 -2.71
C LYS A 298 7.85 -8.62 -2.52
N LEU A 299 8.69 -7.67 -2.19
CA LEU A 299 8.36 -6.24 -2.20
C LEU A 299 8.65 -5.70 -3.61
N TYR A 300 7.69 -4.99 -4.19
CA TYR A 300 7.84 -4.29 -5.46
C TYR A 300 7.73 -2.79 -5.22
N GLY A 301 8.60 -2.03 -5.87
CA GLY A 301 8.62 -0.59 -5.72
C GLY A 301 9.26 0.09 -6.91
N MET A 302 9.27 1.42 -6.86
CA MET A 302 9.90 2.27 -7.86
C MET A 302 10.91 3.19 -7.20
N ALA A 303 12.01 3.43 -7.88
CA ALA A 303 13.00 4.40 -7.49
C ALA A 303 13.25 5.38 -8.65
N SER A 304 13.44 6.64 -8.33
CA SER A 304 13.88 7.62 -9.32
C SER A 304 15.35 7.39 -9.66
N SER A 305 15.83 7.92 -10.77
CA SER A 305 17.25 7.97 -11.10
C SER A 305 17.64 9.43 -11.28
N MET A 306 18.48 9.94 -10.40
CA MET A 306 19.10 11.25 -10.52
C MET A 306 20.56 11.17 -10.99
N ALA A 307 21.00 10.02 -11.48
CA ALA A 307 22.36 9.87 -11.98
C ALA A 307 22.51 10.56 -13.35
N PRO A 308 23.65 11.22 -13.62
CA PRO A 308 23.82 12.04 -14.85
C PRO A 308 23.78 11.25 -16.16
N VAL A 309 23.57 9.95 -16.13
CA VAL A 309 23.74 9.08 -17.30
C VAL A 309 22.45 8.38 -17.77
N THR A 310 21.38 8.34 -16.98
CA THR A 310 20.09 7.77 -17.40
C THR A 310 18.93 8.58 -16.81
N GLN A 311 18.25 9.34 -17.66
CA GLN A 311 17.00 10.01 -17.32
C GLN A 311 15.87 8.97 -17.27
N GLY A 312 15.79 8.18 -16.22
CA GLY A 312 14.72 7.20 -16.08
C GLY A 312 14.68 6.60 -14.68
N GLY A 313 13.48 6.29 -14.20
CA GLY A 313 13.27 5.55 -12.96
C GLY A 313 13.49 4.05 -13.15
N VAL A 314 13.48 3.31 -12.05
CA VAL A 314 13.62 1.86 -12.01
C VAL A 314 12.43 1.26 -11.28
N VAL A 315 11.82 0.23 -11.87
CA VAL A 315 10.93 -0.68 -11.15
C VAL A 315 11.78 -1.82 -10.60
N PHE A 316 11.73 -2.07 -9.32
CA PHE A 316 12.51 -3.11 -8.66
C PHE A 316 11.64 -4.12 -7.93
N SER A 317 12.17 -5.32 -7.74
CA SER A 317 11.65 -6.27 -6.76
C SER A 317 12.71 -6.59 -5.73
N PHE A 318 12.33 -6.63 -4.48
CA PHE A 318 13.18 -6.97 -3.34
C PHE A 318 12.59 -8.17 -2.61
N GLN A 319 13.40 -9.18 -2.39
CA GLN A 319 13.02 -10.33 -1.56
C GLN A 319 13.84 -10.28 -0.28
N ASP A 320 13.15 -10.07 0.85
CA ASP A 320 13.79 -10.22 2.14
C ASP A 320 13.97 -11.72 2.40
N SER A 321 15.21 -12.16 2.50
CA SER A 321 15.55 -13.53 2.88
C SER A 321 15.10 -13.91 4.30
N LEU A 322 14.58 -12.93 5.06
CA LEU A 322 14.06 -13.10 6.42
C LEU A 322 12.54 -12.97 6.52
N THR A 323 11.85 -12.54 5.47
CA THR A 323 10.40 -12.71 5.35
C THR A 323 10.06 -14.12 4.84
N GLY A 324 10.77 -15.09 5.37
CA GLY A 324 10.13 -16.38 5.47
C GLY A 324 9.05 -16.29 6.58
N ILE A 325 7.78 -15.95 6.29
CA ILE A 325 6.93 -17.10 6.10
C ILE A 325 7.65 -17.85 5.00
N ASN A 326 8.51 -18.77 5.39
CA ASN A 326 8.63 -19.97 4.65
C ASN A 326 7.16 -20.44 4.48
N GLU A 327 6.44 -20.17 3.39
CA GLU A 327 6.05 -21.32 2.67
C GLU A 327 7.35 -22.09 2.62
N LEU A 328 7.46 -23.04 3.54
CA LEU A 328 8.32 -24.14 3.37
C LEU A 328 7.84 -24.74 2.04
N VAL A 329 8.34 -24.18 0.92
CA VAL A 329 8.69 -24.99 -0.21
C VAL A 329 9.81 -25.85 0.38
N THR A 330 9.44 -26.73 1.31
CA THR A 330 10.12 -27.99 1.43
C THR A 330 10.09 -28.47 -0.01
N ASN A 331 11.21 -28.82 -0.57
CA ASN A 331 11.35 -29.51 -1.86
C ASN A 331 10.60 -30.88 -1.87
N LYS A 332 9.59 -31.05 -1.03
CA LYS A 332 8.62 -32.11 -0.96
C LYS A 332 7.34 -31.55 -1.58
N SER A 333 7.15 -31.84 -2.87
CA SER A 333 5.89 -31.48 -3.55
C SER A 333 4.75 -32.21 -2.84
N ILE A 334 3.93 -31.43 -2.10
CA ILE A 334 2.69 -31.92 -1.51
C ILE A 334 1.56 -31.54 -2.45
N SER A 335 0.79 -32.49 -2.88
CA SER A 335 -0.44 -32.26 -3.62
C SER A 335 -1.64 -32.69 -2.81
N VAL A 336 -2.68 -31.85 -2.80
CA VAL A 336 -3.97 -32.16 -2.17
C VAL A 336 -5.04 -32.13 -3.23
N TYR A 337 -5.68 -33.28 -3.44
CA TYR A 337 -6.66 -33.46 -4.52
C TYR A 337 -7.80 -34.39 -4.12
N PRO A 338 -8.99 -34.24 -4.72
CA PRO A 338 -9.43 -33.08 -5.49
C PRO A 338 -9.59 -31.85 -4.58
N ASN A 339 -9.29 -30.65 -5.11
CA ASN A 339 -9.53 -29.39 -4.40
C ASN A 339 -9.93 -28.31 -5.41
N PRO A 340 -11.21 -27.93 -5.48
CA PRO A 340 -12.33 -28.25 -4.57
C PRO A 340 -12.80 -29.71 -4.57
N SER A 341 -13.48 -30.13 -3.48
CA SER A 341 -14.04 -31.45 -3.34
C SER A 341 -15.41 -31.43 -2.63
N ASN A 342 -16.09 -32.58 -2.55
CA ASN A 342 -17.30 -32.76 -1.74
C ASN A 342 -17.03 -33.00 -0.24
N GLY A 343 -15.80 -32.72 0.22
CA GLY A 343 -15.34 -32.92 1.58
C GLY A 343 -14.31 -34.03 1.77
N LYS A 344 -13.97 -34.78 0.70
CA LYS A 344 -12.89 -35.77 0.72
C LYS A 344 -11.69 -35.29 -0.05
N PHE A 345 -10.52 -35.34 0.55
CA PHE A 345 -9.26 -34.90 0.00
C PHE A 345 -8.19 -35.97 0.22
N ASN A 346 -7.30 -36.15 -0.75
CA ASN A 346 -6.11 -36.98 -0.62
C ASN A 346 -4.87 -36.09 -0.57
N VAL A 347 -3.97 -36.37 0.36
CA VAL A 347 -2.68 -35.70 0.46
C VAL A 347 -1.61 -36.64 -0.06
N GLN A 348 -0.91 -36.25 -1.10
CA GLN A 348 0.22 -36.97 -1.66
C GLN A 348 1.52 -36.22 -1.39
N LEU A 349 2.52 -36.96 -0.85
CA LEU A 349 3.87 -36.45 -0.59
C LEU A 349 4.86 -37.16 -1.51
N SER A 350 5.88 -36.44 -1.95
CA SER A 350 6.93 -36.99 -2.84
C SER A 350 7.96 -37.87 -2.12
N GLU A 351 8.06 -37.83 -0.79
CA GLU A 351 8.95 -38.66 0.00
C GLU A 351 8.28 -39.20 1.27
N THR A 352 8.53 -40.46 1.60
CA THR A 352 7.84 -41.24 2.62
C THR A 352 8.81 -41.77 3.66
N SER A 353 8.97 -41.12 4.81
CA SER A 353 9.77 -41.71 5.90
C SER A 353 9.40 -41.37 7.34
N SER A 354 8.32 -40.63 7.59
CA SER A 354 7.96 -40.25 8.97
C SER A 354 6.47 -40.17 9.22
N GLN A 355 6.09 -40.44 10.46
CA GLN A 355 4.74 -40.20 10.96
C GLN A 355 4.36 -38.76 10.84
N LEU A 356 3.18 -38.47 10.28
CA LEU A 356 2.66 -37.11 10.07
C LEU A 356 1.42 -36.85 10.89
N SER A 357 1.24 -35.60 11.32
CA SER A 357 0.00 -35.10 11.89
C SER A 357 -0.63 -34.09 10.93
N VAL A 358 -1.92 -34.25 10.65
CA VAL A 358 -2.73 -33.33 9.88
C VAL A 358 -3.77 -32.71 10.76
N GLU A 359 -3.82 -31.41 10.78
CA GLU A 359 -4.86 -30.63 11.45
C GLU A 359 -5.57 -29.77 10.42
N VAL A 360 -6.90 -29.65 10.55
CA VAL A 360 -7.71 -28.78 9.68
C VAL A 360 -8.51 -27.81 10.55
N TYR A 361 -8.59 -26.57 10.09
CA TYR A 361 -9.23 -25.46 10.77
C TYR A 361 -10.28 -24.81 9.87
N ASN A 362 -11.37 -24.31 10.43
CA ASN A 362 -12.30 -23.45 9.73
C ASN A 362 -11.79 -21.99 9.64
N VAL A 363 -12.54 -21.11 8.99
CA VAL A 363 -12.17 -19.68 8.83
C VAL A 363 -12.13 -18.90 10.16
N LEU A 364 -12.72 -19.41 11.23
CA LEU A 364 -12.67 -18.82 12.57
C LEU A 364 -11.45 -19.30 13.37
N GLY A 365 -10.62 -20.20 12.80
CA GLY A 365 -9.46 -20.79 13.49
C GLY A 365 -9.81 -21.96 14.41
N GLU A 366 -11.05 -22.44 14.40
CA GLU A 366 -11.46 -23.62 15.17
C GLU A 366 -10.99 -24.91 14.48
N LYS A 367 -10.39 -25.81 15.24
CA LYS A 367 -9.90 -27.08 14.74
C LYS A 367 -11.07 -28.05 14.49
N VAL A 368 -11.29 -28.41 13.24
CA VAL A 368 -12.37 -29.29 12.78
C VAL A 368 -11.91 -30.74 12.55
N LEU A 369 -10.59 -30.95 12.38
CA LEU A 369 -9.98 -32.29 12.24
C LEU A 369 -8.58 -32.28 12.84
N SER A 370 -8.23 -33.38 13.52
CA SER A 370 -6.86 -33.71 13.90
C SER A 370 -6.64 -35.22 13.67
N GLN A 371 -5.72 -35.57 12.81
CA GLN A 371 -5.45 -36.94 12.41
C GLN A 371 -3.96 -37.23 12.40
N LEU A 372 -3.56 -38.36 13.07
CA LEU A 372 -2.21 -38.89 12.98
C LEU A 372 -2.15 -39.94 11.88
N SER A 373 -1.19 -39.85 10.98
CA SER A 373 -0.94 -40.86 9.94
C SER A 373 0.25 -41.72 10.31
N THR A 374 0.02 -43.04 10.36
CA THR A 374 1.07 -44.01 10.47
C THR A 374 1.15 -44.82 9.17
N VAL A 375 1.96 -44.32 8.23
CA VAL A 375 2.62 -45.14 7.15
C VAL A 375 1.80 -45.60 5.94
N ASN A 376 0.59 -45.10 5.61
CA ASN A 376 -0.06 -45.42 4.33
C ASN A 376 -0.36 -44.14 3.51
N TYR A 377 0.24 -44.00 2.35
CA TYR A 377 -0.03 -42.91 1.38
C TYR A 377 -0.91 -43.45 0.23
N PRO A 378 -1.83 -42.59 -0.30
CA PRO A 378 -2.13 -41.21 0.10
C PRO A 378 -2.91 -41.08 1.41
N LEU A 379 -2.60 -40.05 2.19
CA LEU A 379 -3.34 -39.73 3.42
C LEU A 379 -4.68 -39.10 3.03
N SER A 380 -5.78 -39.66 3.54
CA SER A 380 -7.14 -39.14 3.26
C SER A 380 -7.61 -38.20 4.38
N ILE A 381 -8.09 -37.02 4.01
CA ILE A 381 -8.78 -36.06 4.89
C ILE A 381 -10.28 -36.18 4.63
N ASP A 382 -11.08 -36.52 5.62
CA ASP A 382 -12.54 -36.61 5.50
C ASP A 382 -13.23 -35.49 6.28
N LEU A 383 -13.84 -34.56 5.53
CA LEU A 383 -14.59 -33.40 6.02
C LEU A 383 -16.05 -33.43 5.52
N VAL A 384 -16.57 -34.59 5.06
CA VAL A 384 -17.89 -34.71 4.44
C VAL A 384 -19.02 -34.17 5.32
N GLY A 385 -18.90 -34.25 6.64
CA GLY A 385 -19.85 -33.71 7.62
C GLY A 385 -19.80 -32.21 7.82
N ASN A 386 -18.79 -31.53 7.29
CA ASN A 386 -18.60 -30.10 7.50
C ASN A 386 -19.34 -29.26 6.43
N PRO A 387 -19.74 -28.00 6.75
CA PRO A 387 -20.39 -27.10 5.82
C PRO A 387 -19.54 -26.81 4.56
N PRO A 388 -20.16 -26.47 3.41
CA PRO A 388 -19.42 -25.94 2.27
C PRO A 388 -18.67 -24.67 2.66
N GLY A 389 -17.44 -24.50 2.14
CA GLY A 389 -16.63 -23.33 2.47
C GLY A 389 -15.14 -23.60 2.40
N VAL A 390 -14.39 -22.64 2.93
CA VAL A 390 -12.93 -22.65 2.97
C VAL A 390 -12.46 -23.20 4.32
N TYR A 391 -11.47 -24.09 4.26
CA TYR A 391 -10.76 -24.65 5.40
C TYR A 391 -9.25 -24.51 5.19
N PHE A 392 -8.48 -24.50 6.26
CA PHE A 392 -7.03 -24.46 6.22
C PHE A 392 -6.46 -25.74 6.85
N TYR A 393 -5.46 -26.33 6.21
CA TYR A 393 -4.76 -27.48 6.79
C TYR A 393 -3.34 -27.15 7.18
N ARG A 394 -2.85 -27.84 8.20
CA ARG A 394 -1.46 -27.86 8.63
C ARG A 394 -0.99 -29.30 8.75
N ILE A 395 0.16 -29.60 8.18
CA ILE A 395 0.83 -30.89 8.28
C ILE A 395 2.13 -30.71 9.02
N THR A 396 2.35 -31.53 10.07
CA THR A 396 3.57 -31.52 10.87
C THR A 396 4.22 -32.90 10.92
N ASP A 397 5.54 -32.95 11.12
CA ASP A 397 6.26 -34.19 11.37
C ASP A 397 6.11 -34.68 12.85
N LYS A 398 6.78 -35.80 13.16
CA LYS A 398 6.78 -36.37 14.50
C LYS A 398 7.38 -35.45 15.57
N GLN A 399 8.26 -34.53 15.19
CA GLN A 399 8.90 -33.56 16.07
C GLN A 399 8.04 -32.26 16.23
N GLY A 400 6.88 -32.19 15.56
CA GLY A 400 6.01 -31.01 15.56
C GLY A 400 6.45 -29.91 14.56
N SER A 401 7.48 -30.18 13.76
CA SER A 401 7.93 -29.24 12.75
C SER A 401 6.93 -29.20 11.59
N GLN A 402 6.56 -28.00 11.15
CA GLN A 402 5.60 -27.81 10.08
C GLN A 402 6.19 -28.22 8.73
N ILE A 403 5.52 -29.15 8.04
CA ILE A 403 5.91 -29.66 6.71
C ILE A 403 5.15 -28.94 5.62
N ALA A 404 3.85 -28.69 5.83
CA ALA A 404 3.03 -27.97 4.87
C ALA A 404 1.81 -27.30 5.51
N THR A 405 1.31 -26.29 4.83
CA THR A 405 0.00 -25.68 5.05
C THR A 405 -0.66 -25.41 3.71
N GLY A 406 -1.97 -25.27 3.73
CA GLY A 406 -2.68 -24.88 2.52
C GLY A 406 -4.19 -24.74 2.77
N LYS A 407 -4.91 -24.56 1.68
CA LYS A 407 -6.34 -24.30 1.66
C LYS A 407 -7.09 -25.49 1.07
N LEU A 408 -8.20 -25.87 1.69
CA LEU A 408 -9.16 -26.83 1.18
C LEU A 408 -10.48 -26.10 0.86
N MET A 409 -11.17 -26.52 -0.17
CA MET A 409 -12.47 -25.96 -0.52
C MET A 409 -13.50 -27.07 -0.63
N ILE A 410 -14.54 -27.02 0.22
CA ILE A 410 -15.70 -27.92 0.14
C ILE A 410 -16.76 -27.25 -0.73
N GLN A 411 -17.12 -27.92 -1.82
CA GLN A 411 -18.26 -27.60 -2.68
C GLN A 411 -19.24 -28.75 -2.65
N LYS A 412 -20.50 -28.49 -2.28
CA LYS A 412 -21.60 -29.46 -2.36
C LYS A 412 -22.55 -29.06 -3.46
#